data_10721026d818865c105a2819985a4511
#
_entry.id   10721026d818865c105a2819985a4511
#
_cell.length_a   1.000
_cell.length_b   1.000
_cell.length_c   1.000
_cell.angle_alpha   90.00
_cell.angle_beta   90.00
_cell.angle_gamma   90.00
#
_symmetry.space_group_name_H-M   'P 1'
#
loop_
_entity.id
_entity.type
_entity.pdbx_description
1 polymer ?
#
loop_
_entity_poly.entity_id
_entity_poly.type
_entity_poly.pdbx_seq_one_letter_code
_entity_poly.pdbx_strand_id
1 'polypeptide(L)'
;MSNSSPQVAASQLDRKTRFKSILGGSAGNLVEWYDWYVYAAFTLYFAPVFFPEGNDTVKLLQAAAVFALGFLMRPIGAWIMGIYADRKGRKAGLTLSVSLMCIGSLIIACAPTYDSVGMLAPGLLLFARLLQGLSVGGEYGSSATYLSEMAGKNHRGFFSSFQYVTLISGQLIALCVLIVLQHTLSEEQLHTWGWRVPFLIGALLAIVVFWIRRGLVETQSSKDAQAQAKSGGPKSGAMALFTKYPKQAFTVIMLTAGGTLAFNTFTTYLQKYLVNTSGFDKSTATEITTAAIFIFMLIQPAVGALSDKVGRKPIMIAFGVLGVLFTVPIFKLLGSTTDSMTAFFLCMSGMIIVTGYTAINAVVKAELFPPHIRALGVALPYALANTIFGGTAELVALSFKNAGHENYFFYYITFMIGLSLITYVFMKDTKKNSLITDD
;
A
#
# COMPACT_ATOMS: atom_id res chain seq x y z
N MET A 1 -10.65 -38.18 31.90
CA MET A 1 -9.45 -37.33 32.10
C MET A 1 -9.17 -36.65 30.77
N SER A 2 -9.67 -35.42 30.59
CA SER A 2 -9.51 -34.64 29.37
C SER A 2 -8.17 -33.91 29.44
N ASN A 3 -7.22 -34.31 28.58
CA ASN A 3 -5.98 -33.55 28.34
C ASN A 3 -6.32 -32.25 27.62
N SER A 4 -6.57 -31.21 28.37
CA SER A 4 -6.57 -29.83 27.87
C SER A 4 -5.11 -29.38 27.68
N SER A 5 -4.64 -29.48 26.42
CA SER A 5 -3.40 -28.79 26.05
C SER A 5 -3.52 -27.28 26.41
N PRO A 6 -2.51 -26.67 27.00
CA PRO A 6 -2.61 -25.27 27.41
C PRO A 6 -2.80 -24.40 26.16
N GLN A 7 -3.92 -23.70 26.09
CA GLN A 7 -4.16 -22.61 25.12
C GLN A 7 -3.18 -21.48 25.42
N VAL A 8 -2.18 -21.31 24.57
CA VAL A 8 -1.27 -20.17 24.67
C VAL A 8 -1.96 -18.96 24.04
N ALA A 9 -2.57 -18.13 24.85
CA ALA A 9 -3.14 -16.85 24.41
C ALA A 9 -2.07 -15.95 23.78
N ALA A 10 -2.46 -15.05 22.86
CA ALA A 10 -1.53 -14.09 22.24
C ALA A 10 -0.78 -13.24 23.27
N SER A 11 -1.34 -13.05 24.48
CA SER A 11 -0.71 -12.44 25.64
C SER A 11 0.46 -13.26 26.23
N GLN A 12 0.55 -14.56 25.93
CA GLN A 12 1.60 -15.46 26.45
C GLN A 12 2.74 -15.70 25.44
N LEU A 13 2.68 -15.16 24.22
CA LEU A 13 3.82 -15.20 23.31
C LEU A 13 4.96 -14.37 23.89
N ASP A 14 6.14 -14.99 23.99
CA ASP A 14 7.38 -14.29 24.34
C ASP A 14 7.55 -13.05 23.46
N ARG A 15 7.93 -11.93 24.08
CA ARG A 15 8.12 -10.62 23.42
C ARG A 15 8.99 -10.71 22.15
N LYS A 16 10.01 -11.56 22.18
CA LYS A 16 10.93 -11.82 21.07
C LYS A 16 10.22 -12.51 19.87
N THR A 17 9.40 -13.51 20.16
CA THR A 17 8.62 -14.24 19.14
C THR A 17 7.56 -13.34 18.50
N ARG A 18 6.89 -12.51 19.30
CA ARG A 18 5.94 -11.50 18.82
C ARG A 18 6.61 -10.50 17.89
N PHE A 19 7.76 -9.95 18.31
CA PHE A 19 8.51 -9.00 17.50
C PHE A 19 8.99 -9.60 16.16
N LYS A 20 9.53 -10.84 16.19
CA LYS A 20 9.92 -11.55 14.97
C LYS A 20 8.73 -11.79 14.03
N SER A 21 7.58 -12.13 14.56
CA SER A 21 6.35 -12.35 13.78
C SER A 21 5.86 -11.06 13.12
N ILE A 22 5.88 -9.95 13.84
CA ILE A 22 5.51 -8.63 13.30
C ILE A 22 6.49 -8.20 12.21
N LEU A 23 7.80 -8.35 12.45
CA LEU A 23 8.82 -8.02 11.45
C LEU A 23 8.66 -8.87 10.18
N GLY A 24 8.45 -10.19 10.32
CA GLY A 24 8.24 -11.09 9.18
C GLY A 24 6.94 -10.81 8.41
N GLY A 25 5.86 -10.44 9.12
CA GLY A 25 4.62 -9.99 8.50
C GLY A 25 4.78 -8.69 7.72
N SER A 26 5.57 -7.75 8.25
CA SER A 26 5.84 -6.45 7.62
C SER A 26 6.82 -6.52 6.46
N ALA A 27 7.81 -7.44 6.51
CA ALA A 27 8.87 -7.52 5.51
C ALA A 27 8.33 -7.81 4.09
N GLY A 28 7.27 -8.60 3.97
CA GLY A 28 6.68 -8.88 2.67
C GLY A 28 6.03 -7.66 2.04
N ASN A 29 5.34 -6.86 2.84
CA ASN A 29 4.76 -5.61 2.39
C ASN A 29 5.83 -4.64 1.83
N LEU A 30 7.01 -4.58 2.47
CA LEU A 30 8.15 -3.80 1.98
C LEU A 30 8.59 -4.27 0.58
N VAL A 31 8.77 -5.59 0.40
CA VAL A 31 9.24 -6.15 -0.86
C VAL A 31 8.21 -5.96 -1.98
N GLU A 32 6.93 -6.11 -1.69
CA GLU A 32 5.88 -5.88 -2.68
C GLU A 32 5.84 -4.42 -3.16
N TRP A 33 5.98 -3.47 -2.25
CA TRP A 33 6.00 -2.07 -2.61
C TRP A 33 7.32 -1.67 -3.28
N TYR A 34 8.44 -2.30 -2.91
CA TYR A 34 9.69 -2.15 -3.64
C TYR A 34 9.51 -2.53 -5.12
N ASP A 35 9.02 -3.74 -5.42
CA ASP A 35 8.80 -4.20 -6.79
C ASP A 35 7.80 -3.33 -7.55
N TRP A 36 6.79 -2.84 -6.85
CA TRP A 36 5.80 -1.94 -7.43
C TRP A 36 6.42 -0.62 -7.89
N TYR A 37 7.26 -0.02 -7.04
CA TYR A 37 7.93 1.24 -7.35
C TYR A 37 9.12 1.07 -8.30
N VAL A 38 9.81 -0.05 -8.28
CA VAL A 38 10.87 -0.39 -9.25
C VAL A 38 10.33 -0.32 -10.67
N TYR A 39 9.16 -0.90 -10.93
CA TYR A 39 8.55 -0.82 -12.26
C TYR A 39 8.38 0.65 -12.70
N ALA A 40 7.79 1.47 -11.86
CA ALA A 40 7.55 2.88 -12.17
C ALA A 40 8.86 3.67 -12.35
N ALA A 41 9.86 3.44 -11.50
CA ALA A 41 11.14 4.14 -11.53
C ALA A 41 11.99 3.80 -12.75
N PHE A 42 11.95 2.54 -13.19
CA PHE A 42 12.77 2.04 -14.30
C PHE A 42 12.06 2.00 -15.65
N THR A 43 10.80 2.45 -15.72
CA THR A 43 10.01 2.45 -16.98
C THR A 43 10.73 3.16 -18.12
N LEU A 44 11.43 4.27 -17.85
CA LEU A 44 12.19 5.02 -18.84
C LEU A 44 13.27 4.15 -19.54
N TYR A 45 13.84 3.19 -18.83
CA TYR A 45 14.92 2.34 -19.32
C TYR A 45 14.43 1.08 -20.02
N PHE A 46 13.35 0.44 -19.54
CA PHE A 46 12.88 -0.82 -20.14
C PHE A 46 11.74 -0.65 -21.15
N ALA A 47 10.98 0.45 -21.12
CA ALA A 47 9.86 0.61 -22.04
C ALA A 47 10.28 0.46 -23.52
N PRO A 48 11.39 1.05 -24.00
CA PRO A 48 11.84 0.85 -25.40
C PRO A 48 12.20 -0.61 -25.73
N VAL A 49 12.58 -1.40 -24.73
CA VAL A 49 12.97 -2.82 -24.91
C VAL A 49 11.76 -3.72 -25.17
N PHE A 50 10.63 -3.40 -24.57
CA PHE A 50 9.37 -4.15 -24.70
C PHE A 50 8.44 -3.55 -25.76
N PHE A 51 8.55 -2.26 -26.02
CA PHE A 51 7.68 -1.49 -26.93
C PHE A 51 8.54 -0.65 -27.88
N PRO A 52 9.16 -1.26 -28.91
CA PRO A 52 10.09 -0.55 -29.80
C PRO A 52 9.40 0.42 -30.78
N GLU A 53 8.09 0.22 -31.05
CA GLU A 53 7.35 1.01 -32.02
C GLU A 53 6.82 2.33 -31.41
N GLY A 54 6.82 3.38 -32.22
CA GLY A 54 6.35 4.70 -31.84
C GLY A 54 7.42 5.59 -31.23
N ASN A 55 7.02 6.82 -30.88
CA ASN A 55 7.89 7.76 -30.16
C ASN A 55 7.97 7.39 -28.67
N ASP A 56 8.87 8.02 -27.93
CA ASP A 56 9.11 7.72 -26.51
C ASP A 56 7.87 7.90 -25.65
N THR A 57 7.00 8.85 -25.97
CA THR A 57 5.72 9.05 -25.27
C THR A 57 4.79 7.85 -25.47
N VAL A 58 4.72 7.29 -26.68
CA VAL A 58 3.90 6.10 -26.98
C VAL A 58 4.42 4.88 -26.23
N LYS A 59 5.76 4.69 -26.21
CA LYS A 59 6.38 3.58 -25.46
C LYS A 59 6.07 3.65 -23.98
N LEU A 60 6.16 4.85 -23.39
CA LEU A 60 5.84 5.08 -21.97
C LEU A 60 4.34 4.88 -21.70
N LEU A 61 3.45 5.31 -22.62
CA LEU A 61 2.01 5.08 -22.47
C LEU A 61 1.66 3.58 -22.50
N GLN A 62 2.32 2.78 -23.35
CA GLN A 62 2.13 1.33 -23.38
C GLN A 62 2.61 0.68 -22.07
N ALA A 63 3.76 1.06 -21.56
CA ALA A 63 4.23 0.59 -20.24
C ALA A 63 3.30 1.02 -19.11
N ALA A 64 2.78 2.26 -19.14
CA ALA A 64 1.79 2.75 -18.19
C ALA A 64 0.45 2.00 -18.27
N ALA A 65 0.01 1.60 -19.47
CA ALA A 65 -1.17 0.76 -19.63
C ALA A 65 -1.00 -0.61 -18.97
N VAL A 66 0.16 -1.25 -19.15
CA VAL A 66 0.51 -2.51 -18.46
C VAL A 66 0.52 -2.32 -16.94
N PHE A 67 1.04 -1.20 -16.46
CA PHE A 67 1.00 -0.85 -15.03
C PHE A 67 -0.43 -0.71 -14.50
N ALA A 68 -1.28 0.01 -15.23
CA ALA A 68 -2.69 0.21 -14.87
C ALA A 68 -3.48 -1.10 -14.84
N LEU A 69 -3.23 -2.01 -15.79
CA LEU A 69 -3.83 -3.35 -15.79
C LEU A 69 -3.43 -4.17 -14.56
N GLY A 70 -2.18 -4.03 -14.10
CA GLY A 70 -1.75 -4.60 -12.82
C GLY A 70 -2.55 -4.05 -11.63
N PHE A 71 -2.91 -2.77 -11.65
CA PHE A 71 -3.78 -2.17 -10.62
C PHE A 71 -5.19 -2.74 -10.60
N LEU A 72 -5.77 -3.01 -11.79
CA LEU A 72 -7.10 -3.62 -11.88
C LEU A 72 -7.15 -5.03 -11.29
N MET A 73 -6.00 -5.73 -11.24
CA MET A 73 -5.92 -7.05 -10.59
C MET A 73 -5.97 -6.99 -9.06
N ARG A 74 -5.77 -5.83 -8.44
CA ARG A 74 -5.79 -5.70 -6.97
C ARG A 74 -7.12 -6.08 -6.34
N PRO A 75 -8.31 -5.62 -6.79
CA PRO A 75 -9.58 -6.08 -6.26
C PRO A 75 -9.79 -7.60 -6.42
N ILE A 76 -9.37 -8.17 -7.56
CA ILE A 76 -9.46 -9.61 -7.82
C ILE A 76 -8.52 -10.37 -6.88
N GLY A 77 -7.28 -9.91 -6.72
CA GLY A 77 -6.32 -10.45 -5.77
C GLY A 77 -6.82 -10.35 -4.33
N ALA A 78 -7.34 -9.20 -3.93
CA ALA A 78 -7.93 -8.98 -2.62
C ALA A 78 -9.09 -9.94 -2.33
N TRP A 79 -9.92 -10.18 -3.33
CA TRP A 79 -11.04 -11.13 -3.21
C TRP A 79 -10.55 -12.56 -3.03
N ILE A 80 -9.75 -13.08 -3.97
CA ILE A 80 -9.29 -14.47 -3.98
C ILE A 80 -8.37 -14.74 -2.78
N MET A 81 -7.36 -13.89 -2.58
CA MET A 81 -6.36 -14.06 -1.53
C MET A 81 -6.92 -13.76 -0.14
N GLY A 82 -7.88 -12.82 -0.03
CA GLY A 82 -8.58 -12.55 1.22
C GLY A 82 -9.36 -13.77 1.71
N ILE A 83 -10.13 -14.42 0.82
CA ILE A 83 -10.82 -15.67 1.13
C ILE A 83 -9.81 -16.78 1.48
N TYR A 84 -8.73 -16.88 0.73
CA TYR A 84 -7.69 -17.88 0.99
C TYR A 84 -7.06 -17.70 2.36
N ALA A 85 -6.69 -16.46 2.74
CA ALA A 85 -6.11 -16.14 4.03
C ALA A 85 -7.09 -16.39 5.19
N ASP A 86 -8.37 -16.08 5.02
CA ASP A 86 -9.40 -16.37 6.03
C ASP A 86 -9.62 -17.88 6.23
N ARG A 87 -9.58 -18.67 5.14
CA ARG A 87 -9.85 -20.13 5.20
C ARG A 87 -8.63 -20.97 5.53
N LYS A 88 -7.45 -20.61 5.06
CA LYS A 88 -6.21 -21.40 5.20
C LYS A 88 -5.26 -20.83 6.26
N GLY A 89 -5.52 -19.62 6.73
CA GLY A 89 -4.71 -18.91 7.73
C GLY A 89 -3.98 -17.69 7.17
N ARG A 90 -3.68 -16.75 8.04
CA ARG A 90 -2.98 -15.51 7.70
C ARG A 90 -1.59 -15.78 7.14
N LYS A 91 -0.85 -16.70 7.78
CA LYS A 91 0.47 -17.15 7.33
C LYS A 91 0.44 -17.70 5.90
N ALA A 92 -0.57 -18.52 5.57
CA ALA A 92 -0.72 -19.11 4.24
C ALA A 92 -0.96 -18.02 3.19
N GLY A 93 -1.81 -17.03 3.48
CA GLY A 93 -2.06 -15.88 2.62
C GLY A 93 -0.79 -15.08 2.34
N LEU A 94 -0.07 -14.70 3.40
CA LEU A 94 1.20 -13.97 3.32
C LEU A 94 2.28 -14.73 2.52
N THR A 95 2.37 -16.05 2.67
CA THR A 95 3.36 -16.87 1.96
C THR A 95 3.03 -16.99 0.47
N LEU A 96 1.77 -17.18 0.13
CA LEU A 96 1.33 -17.25 -1.28
C LEU A 96 1.54 -15.91 -1.99
N SER A 97 1.21 -14.80 -1.32
CA SER A 97 1.42 -13.45 -1.84
C SER A 97 2.87 -13.22 -2.26
N VAL A 98 3.82 -13.38 -1.34
CA VAL A 98 5.24 -13.17 -1.66
C VAL A 98 5.77 -14.13 -2.74
N SER A 99 5.20 -15.34 -2.83
CA SER A 99 5.57 -16.29 -3.90
C SER A 99 5.13 -15.79 -5.28
N LEU A 100 3.91 -15.24 -5.39
CA LEU A 100 3.42 -14.64 -6.64
C LEU A 100 4.26 -13.42 -7.03
N MET A 101 4.65 -12.59 -6.07
CA MET A 101 5.52 -11.44 -6.30
C MET A 101 6.89 -11.91 -6.83
N CYS A 102 7.52 -12.88 -6.18
CA CYS A 102 8.81 -13.45 -6.59
C CYS A 102 8.76 -13.96 -8.04
N ILE A 103 7.72 -14.74 -8.39
CA ILE A 103 7.55 -15.26 -9.74
C ILE A 103 7.39 -14.10 -10.75
N GLY A 104 6.58 -13.10 -10.44
CA GLY A 104 6.39 -11.93 -11.30
C GLY A 104 7.70 -11.18 -11.54
N SER A 105 8.47 -10.91 -10.50
CA SER A 105 9.76 -10.21 -10.60
C SER A 105 10.80 -11.00 -11.38
N LEU A 106 10.86 -12.33 -11.20
CA LEU A 106 11.73 -13.21 -11.99
C LEU A 106 11.34 -13.22 -13.47
N ILE A 107 10.04 -13.27 -13.79
CA ILE A 107 9.57 -13.21 -15.17
C ILE A 107 10.04 -11.90 -15.83
N ILE A 108 9.89 -10.75 -15.16
CA ILE A 108 10.35 -9.46 -15.71
C ILE A 108 11.87 -9.46 -15.87
N ALA A 109 12.62 -9.86 -14.84
CA ALA A 109 14.09 -9.88 -14.86
C ALA A 109 14.65 -10.74 -15.99
N CYS A 110 14.03 -11.89 -16.26
CA CYS A 110 14.46 -12.86 -17.27
C CYS A 110 13.73 -12.68 -18.61
N ALA A 111 12.82 -11.73 -18.74
CA ALA A 111 12.03 -11.56 -19.97
C ALA A 111 12.93 -11.27 -21.17
N PRO A 112 12.72 -11.95 -22.30
CA PRO A 112 13.41 -11.64 -23.55
C PRO A 112 12.96 -10.28 -24.09
N THR A 113 13.76 -9.69 -24.96
CA THR A 113 13.45 -8.42 -25.61
C THR A 113 12.43 -8.60 -26.76
N TYR A 114 11.78 -7.52 -27.16
CA TYR A 114 10.88 -7.54 -28.33
C TYR A 114 11.60 -8.02 -29.58
N ASP A 115 12.85 -7.61 -29.79
CA ASP A 115 13.65 -7.99 -30.97
C ASP A 115 13.89 -9.49 -31.06
N SER A 116 13.88 -10.21 -29.92
CA SER A 116 14.11 -11.64 -29.88
C SER A 116 12.85 -12.50 -30.00
N VAL A 117 11.72 -12.07 -29.46
CA VAL A 117 10.49 -12.87 -29.38
C VAL A 117 9.20 -12.11 -29.80
N GLY A 118 9.33 -10.89 -30.30
CA GLY A 118 8.20 -10.08 -30.76
C GLY A 118 7.18 -9.83 -29.65
N MET A 119 5.89 -9.93 -29.99
CA MET A 119 4.76 -9.66 -29.07
C MET A 119 4.71 -10.53 -27.82
N LEU A 120 5.49 -11.61 -27.74
CA LEU A 120 5.59 -12.42 -26.52
C LEU A 120 6.26 -11.63 -25.38
N ALA A 121 7.18 -10.71 -25.68
CA ALA A 121 7.86 -9.90 -24.68
C ALA A 121 6.90 -8.99 -23.89
N PRO A 122 6.08 -8.12 -24.54
CA PRO A 122 5.04 -7.36 -23.83
C PRO A 122 4.00 -8.26 -23.14
N GLY A 123 3.67 -9.42 -23.74
CA GLY A 123 2.77 -10.40 -23.14
C GLY A 123 3.30 -10.95 -21.81
N LEU A 124 4.58 -11.29 -21.73
CA LEU A 124 5.25 -11.73 -20.50
C LEU A 124 5.30 -10.62 -19.46
N LEU A 125 5.59 -9.39 -19.87
CA LEU A 125 5.57 -8.24 -18.97
C LEU A 125 4.18 -8.03 -18.37
N LEU A 126 3.13 -8.08 -19.20
CA LEU A 126 1.74 -7.98 -18.74
C LEU A 126 1.40 -9.13 -17.77
N PHE A 127 1.71 -10.37 -18.14
CA PHE A 127 1.44 -11.53 -17.28
C PHE A 127 2.11 -11.40 -15.91
N ALA A 128 3.38 -11.00 -15.88
CA ALA A 128 4.10 -10.74 -14.63
C ALA A 128 3.42 -9.65 -13.79
N ARG A 129 2.97 -8.56 -14.42
CA ARG A 129 2.26 -7.47 -13.73
C ARG A 129 0.90 -7.90 -13.20
N LEU A 130 0.19 -8.79 -13.89
CA LEU A 130 -1.07 -9.36 -13.40
C LEU A 130 -0.83 -10.23 -12.15
N LEU A 131 0.24 -11.05 -12.13
CA LEU A 131 0.63 -11.82 -10.94
C LEU A 131 1.01 -10.92 -9.76
N GLN A 132 1.78 -9.88 -10.01
CA GLN A 132 2.15 -8.90 -8.98
C GLN A 132 0.94 -8.13 -8.47
N GLY A 133 -0.02 -7.77 -9.34
CA GLY A 133 -1.26 -7.13 -8.94
C GLY A 133 -2.15 -8.02 -8.05
N LEU A 134 -2.23 -9.32 -8.36
CA LEU A 134 -2.89 -10.32 -7.49
C LEU A 134 -2.24 -10.39 -6.12
N SER A 135 -0.90 -10.40 -6.07
CA SER A 135 -0.11 -10.43 -4.85
C SER A 135 -0.43 -9.23 -3.96
N VAL A 136 -0.22 -8.02 -4.47
CA VAL A 136 -0.44 -6.77 -3.72
C VAL A 136 -1.87 -6.65 -3.21
N GLY A 137 -2.86 -7.09 -4.01
CA GLY A 137 -4.26 -7.11 -3.58
C GLY A 137 -4.50 -7.95 -2.34
N GLY A 138 -3.89 -9.14 -2.26
CA GLY A 138 -4.03 -10.06 -1.13
C GLY A 138 -3.16 -9.74 0.07
N GLU A 139 -1.96 -9.21 -0.17
CA GLU A 139 -0.99 -8.90 0.88
C GLU A 139 -1.51 -7.87 1.86
N TYR A 140 -2.08 -6.76 1.37
CA TYR A 140 -2.55 -5.70 2.24
C TYR A 140 -3.54 -6.21 3.30
N GLY A 141 -4.54 -7.00 2.90
CA GLY A 141 -5.52 -7.53 3.83
C GLY A 141 -4.94 -8.51 4.83
N SER A 142 -4.07 -9.41 4.37
CA SER A 142 -3.42 -10.40 5.22
C SER A 142 -2.43 -9.77 6.18
N SER A 143 -1.60 -8.84 5.71
CA SER A 143 -0.59 -8.13 6.51
C SER A 143 -1.23 -7.21 7.54
N ALA A 144 -2.18 -6.35 7.14
CA ALA A 144 -2.89 -5.46 8.04
C ALA A 144 -3.63 -6.23 9.16
N THR A 145 -4.26 -7.35 8.80
CA THR A 145 -4.96 -8.22 9.76
C THR A 145 -3.94 -8.89 10.70
N TYR A 146 -2.87 -9.46 10.15
CA TYR A 146 -1.83 -10.13 10.93
C TYR A 146 -1.18 -9.18 11.96
N LEU A 147 -0.76 -7.98 11.52
CA LEU A 147 -0.16 -6.99 12.40
C LEU A 147 -1.11 -6.56 13.53
N SER A 148 -2.40 -6.40 13.20
CA SER A 148 -3.41 -5.99 14.19
C SER A 148 -3.76 -7.10 15.18
N GLU A 149 -3.79 -8.37 14.73
CA GLU A 149 -4.09 -9.55 15.57
C GLU A 149 -2.90 -9.94 16.47
N MET A 150 -1.66 -9.79 15.97
CA MET A 150 -0.43 -10.09 16.74
C MET A 150 -0.07 -9.01 17.74
N ALA A 151 -0.58 -7.79 17.58
CA ALA A 151 -0.36 -6.70 18.52
C ALA A 151 -1.27 -6.86 19.74
N GLY A 152 -0.72 -6.66 20.95
CA GLY A 152 -1.52 -6.58 22.17
C GLY A 152 -2.43 -5.35 22.15
N LYS A 153 -3.56 -5.41 22.86
CA LYS A 153 -4.66 -4.42 22.88
C LYS A 153 -4.21 -2.95 22.96
N ASN A 154 -3.19 -2.70 23.78
CA ASN A 154 -2.72 -1.34 24.05
C ASN A 154 -1.69 -0.81 23.04
N HIS A 155 -1.28 -1.61 22.05
CA HIS A 155 -0.23 -1.28 21.09
C HIS A 155 -0.61 -1.57 19.64
N ARG A 156 -1.89 -1.83 19.36
CA ARG A 156 -2.37 -2.17 18.00
C ARG A 156 -2.11 -1.05 16.99
N GLY A 157 -2.32 0.20 17.37
CA GLY A 157 -2.06 1.35 16.50
C GLY A 157 -0.58 1.49 16.19
N PHE A 158 0.29 1.37 17.20
CA PHE A 158 1.74 1.40 17.01
C PHE A 158 2.20 0.33 16.01
N PHE A 159 1.88 -0.94 16.24
CA PHE A 159 2.34 -2.01 15.37
C PHE A 159 1.67 -2.00 13.98
N SER A 160 0.41 -1.62 13.89
CA SER A 160 -0.29 -1.50 12.61
C SER A 160 0.27 -0.38 11.72
N SER A 161 0.86 0.66 12.30
CA SER A 161 1.50 1.74 11.53
C SER A 161 2.67 1.26 10.67
N PHE A 162 3.30 0.14 11.04
CA PHE A 162 4.38 -0.47 10.25
C PHE A 162 3.91 -0.94 8.87
N GLN A 163 2.61 -1.07 8.63
CA GLN A 163 2.06 -1.27 7.30
C GLN A 163 2.49 -0.15 6.32
N TYR A 164 2.42 1.09 6.76
CA TYR A 164 2.84 2.24 5.94
C TYR A 164 4.35 2.53 6.06
N VAL A 165 4.98 2.25 7.19
CA VAL A 165 6.45 2.32 7.30
C VAL A 165 7.09 1.44 6.25
N THR A 166 6.67 0.18 6.13
CA THR A 166 7.25 -0.76 5.15
C THR A 166 6.88 -0.42 3.72
N LEU A 167 5.67 0.08 3.46
CA LEU A 167 5.26 0.58 2.15
C LEU A 167 6.20 1.71 1.67
N ILE A 168 6.39 2.73 2.52
CA ILE A 168 7.23 3.88 2.19
C ILE A 168 8.70 3.49 2.11
N SER A 169 9.16 2.56 2.97
CA SER A 169 10.52 2.01 2.89
C SER A 169 10.79 1.32 1.55
N GLY A 170 9.81 0.56 1.03
CA GLY A 170 9.92 -0.06 -0.29
C GLY A 170 10.13 0.97 -1.41
N GLN A 171 9.39 2.08 -1.38
CA GLN A 171 9.57 3.19 -2.31
C GLN A 171 10.96 3.81 -2.21
N LEU A 172 11.42 4.11 -0.99
CA LEU A 172 12.74 4.72 -0.77
C LEU A 172 13.87 3.80 -1.23
N ILE A 173 13.78 2.49 -0.98
CA ILE A 173 14.78 1.51 -1.45
C ILE A 173 14.82 1.47 -2.98
N ALA A 174 13.67 1.47 -3.66
CA ALA A 174 13.62 1.49 -5.12
C ALA A 174 14.32 2.73 -5.71
N LEU A 175 14.09 3.90 -5.11
CA LEU A 175 14.79 5.15 -5.50
C LEU A 175 16.29 5.09 -5.22
N CYS A 176 16.72 4.52 -4.07
CA CYS A 176 18.14 4.34 -3.77
C CYS A 176 18.81 3.41 -4.79
N VAL A 177 18.17 2.30 -5.16
CA VAL A 177 18.70 1.39 -6.20
C VAL A 177 18.82 2.10 -7.53
N LEU A 178 17.84 2.90 -7.93
CA LEU A 178 17.91 3.69 -9.17
C LEU A 178 19.11 4.65 -9.14
N ILE A 179 19.27 5.42 -8.08
CA ILE A 179 20.39 6.37 -7.92
C ILE A 179 21.74 5.63 -8.01
N VAL A 180 21.90 4.53 -7.30
CA VAL A 180 23.15 3.74 -7.34
C VAL A 180 23.44 3.26 -8.75
N LEU A 181 22.45 2.72 -9.47
CA LEU A 181 22.66 2.23 -10.83
C LEU A 181 22.94 3.37 -11.83
N GLN A 182 22.30 4.52 -11.69
CA GLN A 182 22.58 5.70 -12.51
C GLN A 182 24.02 6.25 -12.33
N HIS A 183 24.60 6.09 -11.13
CA HIS A 183 25.98 6.51 -10.86
C HIS A 183 27.03 5.46 -11.21
N THR A 184 26.65 4.19 -11.31
CA THR A 184 27.59 3.07 -11.54
C THR A 184 27.57 2.54 -12.96
N LEU A 185 26.47 2.71 -13.69
CA LEU A 185 26.29 2.21 -15.05
C LEU A 185 26.15 3.37 -16.03
N SER A 186 26.60 3.18 -17.27
CA SER A 186 26.30 4.10 -18.35
C SER A 186 24.82 4.03 -18.75
N GLU A 187 24.32 5.05 -19.42
CA GLU A 187 22.94 5.08 -19.91
C GLU A 187 22.65 3.93 -20.89
N GLU A 188 23.61 3.60 -21.75
CA GLU A 188 23.53 2.43 -22.65
C GLU A 188 23.42 1.12 -21.85
N GLN A 189 24.22 0.94 -20.80
CA GLN A 189 24.13 -0.24 -19.93
C GLN A 189 22.80 -0.33 -19.20
N LEU A 190 22.25 0.81 -18.75
CA LEU A 190 20.92 0.84 -18.13
C LEU A 190 19.82 0.40 -19.08
N HIS A 191 19.85 0.83 -20.35
CA HIS A 191 18.88 0.43 -21.37
C HIS A 191 19.04 -1.03 -21.84
N THR A 192 20.25 -1.57 -21.88
CA THR A 192 20.50 -2.92 -22.38
C THR A 192 20.21 -4.00 -21.34
N TRP A 193 20.76 -3.90 -20.16
CA TRP A 193 20.63 -4.93 -19.11
C TRP A 193 20.41 -4.38 -17.68
N GLY A 194 20.87 -3.17 -17.39
CA GLY A 194 20.86 -2.60 -16.04
C GLY A 194 19.47 -2.50 -15.43
N TRP A 195 18.46 -2.28 -16.23
CA TRP A 195 17.04 -2.25 -15.81
C TRP A 195 16.55 -3.59 -15.23
N ARG A 196 17.23 -4.71 -15.50
CA ARG A 196 16.89 -6.04 -14.95
C ARG A 196 17.34 -6.20 -13.50
N VAL A 197 18.41 -5.51 -13.10
CA VAL A 197 19.03 -5.64 -11.77
C VAL A 197 18.03 -5.38 -10.63
N PRO A 198 17.23 -4.30 -10.62
CA PRO A 198 16.28 -4.06 -9.54
C PRO A 198 15.20 -5.15 -9.43
N PHE A 199 14.77 -5.75 -10.53
CA PHE A 199 13.82 -6.88 -10.49
C PHE A 199 14.46 -8.15 -9.95
N LEU A 200 15.74 -8.41 -10.24
CA LEU A 200 16.49 -9.51 -9.61
C LEU A 200 16.66 -9.27 -8.11
N ILE A 201 16.95 -8.05 -7.68
CA ILE A 201 16.99 -7.68 -6.26
C ILE A 201 15.64 -7.96 -5.61
N GLY A 202 14.53 -7.55 -6.25
CA GLY A 202 13.17 -7.82 -5.78
C GLY A 202 12.88 -9.30 -5.61
N ALA A 203 13.25 -10.13 -6.59
CA ALA A 203 13.10 -11.57 -6.52
C ALA A 203 13.93 -12.19 -5.37
N LEU A 204 15.17 -11.76 -5.18
CA LEU A 204 16.01 -12.21 -4.07
C LEU A 204 15.44 -11.80 -2.71
N LEU A 205 14.99 -10.57 -2.58
CA LEU A 205 14.31 -10.10 -1.36
C LEU A 205 13.03 -10.91 -1.08
N ALA A 206 12.26 -11.24 -2.11
CA ALA A 206 11.06 -12.08 -1.96
C ALA A 206 11.41 -13.50 -1.48
N ILE A 207 12.51 -14.10 -1.96
CA ILE A 207 13.01 -15.39 -1.46
C ILE A 207 13.37 -15.29 0.02
N VAL A 208 14.09 -14.25 0.43
CA VAL A 208 14.45 -14.03 1.84
C VAL A 208 13.18 -13.90 2.70
N VAL A 209 12.20 -13.11 2.27
CA VAL A 209 10.94 -12.95 2.98
C VAL A 209 10.15 -14.25 3.03
N PHE A 210 10.13 -15.04 1.95
CA PHE A 210 9.52 -16.37 1.95
C PHE A 210 10.10 -17.27 3.05
N TRP A 211 11.42 -17.30 3.22
CA TRP A 211 12.07 -18.04 4.30
C TRP A 211 11.70 -17.51 5.69
N ILE A 212 11.70 -16.18 5.88
CA ILE A 212 11.27 -15.56 7.13
C ILE A 212 9.82 -15.96 7.47
N ARG A 213 8.92 -15.92 6.48
CA ARG A 213 7.49 -16.25 6.65
C ARG A 213 7.23 -17.72 6.97
N ARG A 214 8.11 -18.63 6.60
CA ARG A 214 8.02 -20.03 7.04
C ARG A 214 8.06 -20.17 8.56
N GLY A 215 8.80 -19.30 9.25
CA GLY A 215 8.90 -19.26 10.71
C GLY A 215 7.77 -18.51 11.41
N LEU A 216 6.81 -17.90 10.70
CA LEU A 216 5.69 -17.18 11.31
C LEU A 216 4.76 -18.11 12.10
N VAL A 217 4.25 -17.61 13.20
CA VAL A 217 3.21 -18.25 13.99
C VAL A 217 1.84 -17.79 13.46
N GLU A 218 0.90 -18.74 13.27
CA GLU A 218 -0.48 -18.37 12.91
C GLU A 218 -1.18 -17.69 14.08
N THR A 219 -2.00 -16.67 13.79
CA THR A 219 -2.72 -15.92 14.82
C THR A 219 -3.77 -16.82 15.51
N GLN A 220 -3.99 -16.61 16.81
CA GLN A 220 -4.99 -17.39 17.55
C GLN A 220 -6.39 -17.15 16.98
N SER A 221 -6.72 -15.90 16.71
CA SER A 221 -7.98 -15.49 16.09
C SER A 221 -8.27 -16.23 14.76
N SER A 222 -7.21 -16.47 13.94
CA SER A 222 -7.34 -17.26 12.70
C SER A 222 -7.56 -18.74 12.95
N LYS A 223 -6.87 -19.33 13.94
CA LYS A 223 -7.05 -20.74 14.33
C LYS A 223 -8.46 -21.02 14.81
N ASP A 224 -9.00 -20.14 15.65
CA ASP A 224 -10.35 -20.25 16.20
C ASP A 224 -11.41 -20.12 15.10
N ALA A 225 -11.24 -19.16 14.18
CA ALA A 225 -12.13 -19.02 13.03
C ALA A 225 -12.12 -20.26 12.11
N GLN A 226 -10.93 -20.87 11.88
CA GLN A 226 -10.82 -22.11 11.12
C GLN A 226 -11.48 -23.31 11.83
N ALA A 227 -11.32 -23.41 13.15
CA ALA A 227 -11.97 -24.45 13.95
C ALA A 227 -13.49 -24.31 13.89
N GLN A 228 -14.03 -23.11 14.06
CA GLN A 228 -15.46 -22.82 13.93
C GLN A 228 -15.99 -23.15 12.53
N ALA A 229 -15.25 -22.79 11.46
CA ALA A 229 -15.66 -23.11 10.09
C ALA A 229 -15.71 -24.62 9.80
N LYS A 230 -14.86 -25.41 10.44
CA LYS A 230 -14.88 -26.88 10.36
C LYS A 230 -16.10 -27.49 11.06
N SER A 231 -16.58 -26.88 12.14
CA SER A 231 -17.77 -27.28 12.89
C SER A 231 -19.10 -26.75 12.33
N GLY A 232 -19.10 -26.25 11.08
CA GLY A 232 -20.29 -25.72 10.43
C GLY A 232 -20.53 -24.19 10.65
N GLY A 233 -19.61 -23.50 11.28
CA GLY A 233 -19.68 -22.07 11.51
C GLY A 233 -19.51 -21.21 10.25
N PRO A 234 -19.56 -19.87 10.41
CA PRO A 234 -19.51 -18.95 9.27
C PRO A 234 -18.18 -19.04 8.51
N LYS A 235 -18.26 -18.96 7.17
CA LYS A 235 -17.09 -19.04 6.27
C LYS A 235 -16.92 -17.71 5.52
N SER A 236 -15.66 -17.37 5.20
CA SER A 236 -15.34 -16.20 4.36
C SER A 236 -15.88 -16.37 2.94
N GLY A 237 -16.40 -15.27 2.39
CA GLY A 237 -16.90 -15.19 1.04
C GLY A 237 -17.36 -13.78 0.68
N ALA A 238 -17.16 -13.35 -0.57
CA ALA A 238 -17.51 -12.00 -1.00
C ALA A 238 -19.02 -11.72 -0.85
N MET A 239 -19.89 -12.68 -1.17
CA MET A 239 -21.33 -12.53 -0.97
C MET A 239 -21.65 -12.32 0.51
N ALA A 240 -21.02 -13.07 1.43
CA ALA A 240 -21.20 -12.90 2.86
C ALA A 240 -20.72 -11.51 3.34
N LEU A 241 -19.65 -10.98 2.76
CA LEU A 241 -19.15 -9.63 3.08
C LEU A 241 -20.20 -8.57 2.76
N PHE A 242 -20.72 -8.56 1.54
CA PHE A 242 -21.65 -7.52 1.09
C PHE A 242 -23.09 -7.71 1.57
N THR A 243 -23.51 -8.92 1.94
CA THR A 243 -24.85 -9.18 2.45
C THR A 243 -24.95 -9.10 3.97
N LYS A 244 -23.93 -9.61 4.71
CA LYS A 244 -23.95 -9.64 6.18
C LYS A 244 -23.22 -8.44 6.82
N TYR A 245 -22.23 -7.85 6.12
CA TYR A 245 -21.42 -6.74 6.62
C TYR A 245 -21.39 -5.52 5.69
N PRO A 246 -22.55 -5.12 5.07
CA PRO A 246 -22.58 -4.03 4.08
C PRO A 246 -22.16 -2.70 4.68
N LYS A 247 -22.54 -2.41 5.92
CA LYS A 247 -22.19 -1.16 6.61
C LYS A 247 -20.69 -1.06 6.84
N GLN A 248 -20.05 -2.15 7.28
CA GLN A 248 -18.61 -2.20 7.51
C GLN A 248 -17.84 -2.07 6.18
N ALA A 249 -18.24 -2.80 5.14
CA ALA A 249 -17.64 -2.72 3.82
C ALA A 249 -17.75 -1.29 3.25
N PHE A 250 -18.91 -0.68 3.32
CA PHE A 250 -19.12 0.72 2.90
C PHE A 250 -18.27 1.70 3.73
N THR A 251 -18.20 1.51 5.06
CA THR A 251 -17.33 2.31 5.93
C THR A 251 -15.88 2.23 5.48
N VAL A 252 -15.36 1.03 5.16
CA VAL A 252 -13.99 0.86 4.67
C VAL A 252 -13.77 1.58 3.34
N ILE A 253 -14.71 1.52 2.39
CA ILE A 253 -14.61 2.23 1.11
C ILE A 253 -14.54 3.74 1.36
N MET A 254 -15.47 4.27 2.12
CA MET A 254 -15.59 5.72 2.35
C MET A 254 -14.44 6.29 3.18
N LEU A 255 -13.98 5.58 4.22
CA LEU A 255 -12.81 6.01 4.98
C LEU A 255 -11.52 5.98 4.16
N THR A 256 -11.45 5.08 3.17
CA THR A 256 -10.29 4.92 2.31
C THR A 256 -10.24 5.96 1.20
N ALA A 257 -11.40 6.33 0.63
CA ALA A 257 -11.48 7.16 -0.57
C ALA A 257 -10.68 8.47 -0.48
N GLY A 258 -10.99 9.32 0.50
CA GLY A 258 -10.25 10.58 0.71
C GLY A 258 -8.84 10.36 1.23
N GLY A 259 -8.63 9.35 2.08
CA GLY A 259 -7.32 9.04 2.66
C GLY A 259 -6.30 8.55 1.62
N THR A 260 -6.69 7.63 0.73
CA THR A 260 -5.79 7.13 -0.32
C THR A 260 -5.55 8.16 -1.42
N LEU A 261 -6.58 8.96 -1.76
CA LEU A 261 -6.42 10.07 -2.70
C LEU A 261 -5.42 11.11 -2.16
N ALA A 262 -5.56 11.52 -0.90
CA ALA A 262 -4.62 12.42 -0.24
C ALA A 262 -3.21 11.83 -0.18
N PHE A 263 -3.06 10.55 0.20
CA PHE A 263 -1.77 9.87 0.24
C PHE A 263 -1.08 9.90 -1.12
N ASN A 264 -1.74 9.48 -2.20
CA ASN A 264 -1.14 9.48 -3.54
C ASN A 264 -0.83 10.90 -4.02
N THR A 265 -1.64 11.88 -3.67
CA THR A 265 -1.40 13.27 -4.04
C THR A 265 -0.17 13.84 -3.35
N PHE A 266 -0.04 13.66 -2.03
CA PHE A 266 1.08 14.21 -1.24
C PHE A 266 2.36 13.36 -1.30
N THR A 267 2.35 12.15 -1.86
CA THR A 267 3.56 11.33 -2.01
C THR A 267 3.97 11.13 -3.47
N THR A 268 3.05 10.72 -4.33
CA THR A 268 3.37 10.34 -5.72
C THR A 268 3.24 11.52 -6.69
N TYR A 269 2.15 12.29 -6.60
CA TYR A 269 1.91 13.39 -7.52
C TYR A 269 2.72 14.65 -7.17
N LEU A 270 3.05 14.84 -5.90
CA LEU A 270 3.69 16.06 -5.39
C LEU A 270 5.00 16.43 -6.11
N GLN A 271 5.87 15.43 -6.39
CA GLN A 271 7.11 15.67 -7.14
C GLN A 271 6.81 16.25 -8.53
N LYS A 272 5.84 15.70 -9.24
CA LYS A 272 5.44 16.18 -10.56
C LYS A 272 4.83 17.56 -10.50
N TYR A 273 4.10 17.87 -9.45
CA TYR A 273 3.56 19.19 -9.19
C TYR A 273 4.67 20.23 -8.99
N LEU A 274 5.68 19.93 -8.18
CA LEU A 274 6.83 20.80 -7.95
C LEU A 274 7.59 21.11 -9.25
N VAL A 275 7.78 20.11 -10.12
CA VAL A 275 8.45 20.29 -11.40
C VAL A 275 7.56 21.08 -12.38
N ASN A 276 6.33 20.63 -12.58
CA ASN A 276 5.49 21.09 -13.69
C ASN A 276 4.70 22.35 -13.38
N THR A 277 4.49 22.70 -12.12
CA THR A 277 3.67 23.84 -11.69
C THR A 277 4.47 24.84 -10.88
N SER A 278 5.26 24.38 -9.91
CA SER A 278 6.11 25.29 -9.10
C SER A 278 7.40 25.69 -9.82
N GLY A 279 7.81 24.96 -10.88
CA GLY A 279 8.98 25.30 -11.70
C GLY A 279 10.33 24.86 -11.11
N PHE A 280 10.35 23.99 -10.11
CA PHE A 280 11.59 23.41 -9.61
C PHE A 280 12.21 22.47 -10.65
N ASP A 281 13.55 22.40 -10.66
CA ASP A 281 14.24 21.37 -11.44
C ASP A 281 13.97 19.98 -10.86
N LYS A 282 14.18 18.95 -11.70
CA LYS A 282 13.85 17.56 -11.31
C LYS A 282 14.65 17.06 -10.11
N SER A 283 15.92 17.47 -9.97
CA SER A 283 16.80 17.07 -8.87
C SER A 283 16.28 17.63 -7.55
N THR A 284 16.10 18.95 -7.50
CA THR A 284 15.60 19.67 -6.31
C THR A 284 14.21 19.17 -5.90
N ALA A 285 13.29 18.97 -6.84
CA ALA A 285 11.98 18.41 -6.55
C ALA A 285 12.07 16.99 -5.97
N THR A 286 12.99 16.16 -6.47
CA THR A 286 13.24 14.80 -5.95
C THR A 286 13.83 14.84 -4.56
N GLU A 287 14.80 15.72 -4.29
CA GLU A 287 15.41 15.90 -2.97
C GLU A 287 14.38 16.34 -1.93
N ILE A 288 13.59 17.37 -2.25
CA ILE A 288 12.52 17.87 -1.36
C ILE A 288 11.54 16.76 -1.02
N THR A 289 11.02 16.06 -2.02
CA THR A 289 10.01 15.02 -1.81
C THR A 289 10.57 13.81 -1.10
N THR A 290 11.79 13.37 -1.42
CA THR A 290 12.45 12.23 -0.77
C THR A 290 12.72 12.52 0.70
N ALA A 291 13.24 13.69 1.04
CA ALA A 291 13.46 14.09 2.43
C ALA A 291 12.13 14.15 3.21
N ALA A 292 11.09 14.72 2.60
CA ALA A 292 9.77 14.81 3.22
C ALA A 292 9.14 13.42 3.44
N ILE A 293 9.22 12.53 2.46
CA ILE A 293 8.73 11.14 2.54
C ILE A 293 9.50 10.34 3.62
N PHE A 294 10.80 10.55 3.74
CA PHE A 294 11.60 9.89 4.78
C PHE A 294 11.14 10.29 6.19
N ILE A 295 10.93 11.59 6.44
CA ILE A 295 10.42 12.06 7.74
C ILE A 295 8.97 11.59 7.95
N PHE A 296 8.14 11.63 6.92
CA PHE A 296 6.77 11.10 6.95
C PHE A 296 6.73 9.63 7.38
N MET A 297 7.67 8.81 6.90
CA MET A 297 7.83 7.41 7.33
C MET A 297 8.12 7.31 8.84
N LEU A 298 9.03 8.13 9.35
CA LEU A 298 9.45 8.09 10.76
C LEU A 298 8.34 8.53 11.72
N ILE A 299 7.41 9.37 11.29
CA ILE A 299 6.30 9.87 12.11
C ILE A 299 5.18 8.81 12.26
N GLN A 300 5.05 7.85 11.33
CA GLN A 300 3.96 6.86 11.34
C GLN A 300 3.80 6.13 12.69
N PRO A 301 4.87 5.55 13.30
CA PRO A 301 4.74 4.85 14.58
C PRO A 301 4.34 5.76 15.74
N ALA A 302 4.78 7.02 15.72
CA ALA A 302 4.43 7.99 16.76
C ALA A 302 2.92 8.30 16.76
N VAL A 303 2.33 8.52 15.59
CA VAL A 303 0.90 8.75 15.45
C VAL A 303 0.11 7.47 15.72
N GLY A 304 0.63 6.30 15.31
CA GLY A 304 0.07 5.00 15.67
C GLY A 304 -0.02 4.82 17.20
N ALA A 305 1.07 5.09 17.91
CA ALA A 305 1.12 5.04 19.38
C ALA A 305 0.19 6.08 20.04
N LEU A 306 0.10 7.28 19.48
CA LEU A 306 -0.84 8.30 19.95
C LEU A 306 -2.28 7.79 19.86
N SER A 307 -2.64 7.10 18.78
CA SER A 307 -3.97 6.52 18.62
C SER A 307 -4.30 5.43 19.65
N ASP A 308 -3.29 4.73 20.16
CA ASP A 308 -3.46 3.77 21.24
C ASP A 308 -3.83 4.44 22.58
N LYS A 309 -3.50 5.73 22.74
CA LYS A 309 -3.89 6.52 23.93
C LYS A 309 -5.24 7.21 23.74
N VAL A 310 -5.39 8.01 22.69
CA VAL A 310 -6.56 8.89 22.50
C VAL A 310 -7.75 8.24 21.78
N GLY A 311 -7.54 7.09 21.13
CA GLY A 311 -8.54 6.43 20.29
C GLY A 311 -8.28 6.65 18.78
N ARG A 312 -8.98 5.88 17.95
CA ARG A 312 -8.80 5.93 16.47
C ARG A 312 -9.57 7.11 15.87
N LYS A 313 -10.82 7.29 16.33
CA LYS A 313 -11.75 8.28 15.79
C LYS A 313 -11.23 9.71 15.87
N PRO A 314 -10.66 10.22 16.99
CA PRO A 314 -10.15 11.58 17.07
C PRO A 314 -9.05 11.88 16.05
N ILE A 315 -8.15 10.91 15.81
CA ILE A 315 -7.04 11.06 14.86
C ILE A 315 -7.55 11.09 13.41
N MET A 316 -8.52 10.24 13.06
CA MET A 316 -9.17 10.27 11.74
C MET A 316 -9.92 11.58 11.51
N ILE A 317 -10.65 12.08 12.52
CA ILE A 317 -11.32 13.38 12.43
C ILE A 317 -10.30 14.51 12.26
N ALA A 318 -9.19 14.50 12.99
CA ALA A 318 -8.13 15.49 12.83
C ALA A 318 -7.57 15.51 11.41
N PHE A 319 -7.29 14.32 10.82
CA PHE A 319 -6.93 14.22 9.39
C PHE A 319 -7.99 14.84 8.50
N GLY A 320 -9.27 14.49 8.69
CA GLY A 320 -10.35 14.99 7.85
C GLY A 320 -10.51 16.51 7.93
N VAL A 321 -10.53 17.07 9.14
CA VAL A 321 -10.67 18.52 9.36
C VAL A 321 -9.49 19.29 8.80
N LEU A 322 -8.28 18.90 9.16
CA LEU A 322 -7.06 19.57 8.67
C LEU A 322 -6.90 19.41 7.16
N GLY A 323 -7.23 18.23 6.60
CA GLY A 323 -7.19 17.98 5.17
C GLY A 323 -8.18 18.87 4.39
N VAL A 324 -9.41 19.02 4.88
CA VAL A 324 -10.39 19.92 4.25
C VAL A 324 -9.94 21.38 4.31
N LEU A 325 -9.37 21.82 5.42
CA LEU A 325 -8.98 23.22 5.61
C LEU A 325 -7.69 23.57 4.86
N PHE A 326 -6.70 22.67 4.80
CA PHE A 326 -5.35 23.04 4.37
C PHE A 326 -4.93 22.47 3.02
N THR A 327 -5.61 21.49 2.41
CA THR A 327 -5.19 20.95 1.10
C THR A 327 -5.10 22.04 0.03
N VAL A 328 -6.13 22.85 -0.16
CA VAL A 328 -6.15 23.92 -1.17
C VAL A 328 -5.11 24.98 -0.86
N PRO A 329 -5.02 25.54 0.36
CA PRO A 329 -3.96 26.52 0.71
C PRO A 329 -2.55 25.98 0.47
N ILE A 330 -2.24 24.75 0.86
CA ILE A 330 -0.91 24.15 0.68
C ILE A 330 -0.54 24.11 -0.80
N PHE A 331 -1.40 23.61 -1.68
CA PHE A 331 -1.11 23.53 -3.11
C PHE A 331 -1.01 24.90 -3.78
N LYS A 332 -1.84 25.87 -3.38
CA LYS A 332 -1.72 27.24 -3.89
C LYS A 332 -0.39 27.89 -3.49
N LEU A 333 0.04 27.72 -2.25
CA LEU A 333 1.32 28.23 -1.77
C LEU A 333 2.49 27.51 -2.45
N LEU A 334 2.43 26.18 -2.62
CA LEU A 334 3.42 25.41 -3.36
C LEU A 334 3.57 25.88 -4.80
N GLY A 335 2.46 26.17 -5.49
CA GLY A 335 2.47 26.65 -6.87
C GLY A 335 3.07 28.04 -7.05
N SER A 336 3.18 28.82 -5.98
CA SER A 336 3.73 30.20 -6.01
C SER A 336 5.12 30.31 -5.39
N THR A 337 5.64 29.27 -4.72
CA THR A 337 6.95 29.33 -4.06
C THR A 337 8.07 28.89 -5.01
N THR A 338 9.20 29.60 -4.93
CA THR A 338 10.47 29.26 -5.61
C THR A 338 11.56 28.87 -4.62
N ASP A 339 11.27 28.99 -3.32
CA ASP A 339 12.22 28.65 -2.25
C ASP A 339 12.07 27.17 -1.84
N SER A 340 13.16 26.40 -1.97
CA SER A 340 13.19 24.97 -1.69
C SER A 340 12.85 24.63 -0.23
N MET A 341 13.27 25.48 0.72
CA MET A 341 12.98 25.24 2.14
C MET A 341 11.50 25.46 2.45
N THR A 342 10.90 26.51 1.90
CA THR A 342 9.45 26.76 1.99
C THR A 342 8.67 25.65 1.35
N ALA A 343 9.06 25.17 0.17
CA ALA A 343 8.44 24.04 -0.51
C ALA A 343 8.51 22.77 0.36
N PHE A 344 9.66 22.47 0.95
CA PHE A 344 9.84 21.34 1.86
C PHE A 344 8.88 21.40 3.07
N PHE A 345 8.76 22.53 3.75
CA PHE A 345 7.84 22.66 4.88
C PHE A 345 6.37 22.57 4.49
N LEU A 346 5.99 23.08 3.32
CA LEU A 346 4.64 22.91 2.78
C LEU A 346 4.34 21.44 2.45
N CYS A 347 5.27 20.74 1.82
CA CYS A 347 5.16 19.29 1.59
C CYS A 347 5.01 18.53 2.89
N MET A 348 5.86 18.82 3.89
CA MET A 348 5.80 18.22 5.21
C MET A 348 4.47 18.47 5.91
N SER A 349 3.94 19.70 5.83
CA SER A 349 2.64 20.01 6.46
C SER A 349 1.51 19.15 5.89
N GLY A 350 1.46 18.95 4.57
CA GLY A 350 0.51 18.05 3.94
C GLY A 350 0.69 16.59 4.36
N MET A 351 1.94 16.10 4.40
CA MET A 351 2.26 14.73 4.82
C MET A 351 1.94 14.49 6.30
N ILE A 352 2.18 15.45 7.19
CA ILE A 352 1.80 15.37 8.60
C ILE A 352 0.29 15.22 8.74
N ILE A 353 -0.51 15.97 7.98
CA ILE A 353 -1.96 15.84 7.97
C ILE A 353 -2.35 14.42 7.52
N VAL A 354 -1.78 13.92 6.43
CA VAL A 354 -2.06 12.59 5.87
C VAL A 354 -1.66 11.46 6.83
N THR A 355 -0.67 11.67 7.71
CA THR A 355 -0.26 10.68 8.72
C THR A 355 -1.43 10.29 9.63
N GLY A 356 -2.36 11.20 9.92
CA GLY A 356 -3.56 10.89 10.71
C GLY A 356 -4.45 9.80 10.10
N TYR A 357 -4.39 9.60 8.78
CA TYR A 357 -5.02 8.49 8.09
C TYR A 357 -4.05 7.29 7.96
N THR A 358 -2.85 7.50 7.43
CA THR A 358 -1.96 6.40 7.04
C THR A 358 -1.50 5.56 8.21
N ALA A 359 -1.20 6.16 9.34
CA ALA A 359 -0.70 5.45 10.53
C ALA A 359 -1.70 4.43 11.11
N ILE A 360 -3.01 4.66 10.97
CA ILE A 360 -4.03 3.87 11.69
C ILE A 360 -5.12 3.25 10.81
N ASN A 361 -5.17 3.58 9.51
CA ASN A 361 -6.24 3.06 8.65
C ASN A 361 -6.27 1.52 8.59
N ALA A 362 -5.14 0.85 8.70
CA ALA A 362 -5.06 -0.60 8.67
C ALA A 362 -5.73 -1.21 9.91
N VAL A 363 -5.40 -0.71 11.12
CA VAL A 363 -6.01 -1.21 12.36
C VAL A 363 -7.50 -0.88 12.44
N VAL A 364 -7.91 0.32 12.02
CA VAL A 364 -9.34 0.71 11.99
C VAL A 364 -10.15 -0.28 11.16
N LYS A 365 -9.66 -0.66 9.98
CA LYS A 365 -10.32 -1.64 9.12
C LYS A 365 -10.35 -3.03 9.76
N ALA A 366 -9.25 -3.49 10.36
CA ALA A 366 -9.16 -4.81 10.99
C ALA A 366 -10.11 -4.93 12.20
N GLU A 367 -10.25 -3.86 12.98
CA GLU A 367 -11.14 -3.80 14.15
C GLU A 367 -12.64 -3.85 13.80
N LEU A 368 -13.02 -3.59 12.52
CA LEU A 368 -14.42 -3.59 12.07
C LEU A 368 -14.98 -4.98 11.75
N PHE A 369 -14.14 -6.01 11.57
CA PHE A 369 -14.58 -7.31 11.09
C PHE A 369 -14.28 -8.44 12.07
N PRO A 370 -15.18 -9.45 12.18
CA PRO A 370 -14.91 -10.66 12.96
C PRO A 370 -13.86 -11.53 12.26
N PRO A 371 -13.16 -12.44 13.00
CA PRO A 371 -12.00 -13.17 12.53
C PRO A 371 -12.20 -13.96 11.22
N HIS A 372 -13.38 -14.57 11.04
CA HIS A 372 -13.67 -15.45 9.89
C HIS A 372 -13.77 -14.72 8.53
N ILE A 373 -13.90 -13.39 8.53
CA ILE A 373 -14.03 -12.60 7.30
C ILE A 373 -13.11 -11.38 7.30
N ARG A 374 -12.24 -11.23 8.30
CA ARG A 374 -11.44 -10.01 8.54
C ARG A 374 -10.49 -9.70 7.39
N ALA A 375 -9.72 -10.68 6.91
CA ALA A 375 -8.77 -10.45 5.83
C ALA A 375 -9.48 -9.99 4.55
N LEU A 376 -10.57 -10.64 4.17
CA LEU A 376 -11.39 -10.25 3.02
C LEU A 376 -12.04 -8.88 3.23
N GLY A 377 -12.61 -8.64 4.42
CA GLY A 377 -13.25 -7.37 4.78
C GLY A 377 -12.32 -6.18 4.78
N VAL A 378 -11.06 -6.38 5.16
CA VAL A 378 -10.02 -5.36 5.05
C VAL A 378 -9.55 -5.20 3.60
N ALA A 379 -9.28 -6.31 2.88
CA ALA A 379 -8.64 -6.29 1.58
C ALA A 379 -9.56 -5.77 0.47
N LEU A 380 -10.75 -6.37 0.29
CA LEU A 380 -11.58 -6.13 -0.89
C LEU A 380 -12.15 -4.71 -0.96
N PRO A 381 -12.79 -4.16 0.08
CA PRO A 381 -13.28 -2.79 0.04
C PRO A 381 -12.15 -1.76 -0.07
N TYR A 382 -10.98 -2.01 0.57
CA TYR A 382 -9.79 -1.17 0.41
C TYR A 382 -9.27 -1.19 -1.02
N ALA A 383 -9.14 -2.37 -1.63
CA ALA A 383 -8.64 -2.49 -2.99
C ALA A 383 -9.56 -1.79 -4.01
N LEU A 384 -10.88 -1.90 -3.84
CA LEU A 384 -11.85 -1.18 -4.66
C LEU A 384 -11.66 0.35 -4.55
N ALA A 385 -11.64 0.87 -3.33
CA ALA A 385 -11.45 2.31 -3.12
C ALA A 385 -10.08 2.79 -3.59
N ASN A 386 -9.02 2.01 -3.33
CA ASN A 386 -7.66 2.37 -3.73
C ASN A 386 -7.48 2.34 -5.25
N THR A 387 -8.11 1.40 -5.96
CA THR A 387 -8.08 1.34 -7.42
C THR A 387 -8.80 2.54 -8.04
N ILE A 388 -9.99 2.87 -7.51
CA ILE A 388 -10.82 3.96 -8.05
C ILE A 388 -10.20 5.34 -7.73
N PHE A 389 -9.84 5.59 -6.49
CA PHE A 389 -9.43 6.93 -6.03
C PHE A 389 -7.91 7.09 -5.98
N GLY A 390 -7.18 6.09 -5.52
CA GLY A 390 -5.71 6.14 -5.45
C GLY A 390 -5.05 5.96 -6.81
N GLY A 391 -5.44 4.93 -7.55
CA GLY A 391 -4.86 4.60 -8.85
C GLY A 391 -5.18 5.60 -9.96
N THR A 392 -6.26 6.36 -9.84
CA THR A 392 -6.64 7.39 -10.81
C THR A 392 -6.20 8.80 -10.42
N ALA A 393 -5.62 9.00 -9.23
CA ALA A 393 -5.29 10.33 -8.70
C ALA A 393 -4.47 11.18 -9.68
N GLU A 394 -3.39 10.61 -10.22
CA GLU A 394 -2.52 11.29 -11.17
C GLU A 394 -3.22 11.55 -12.51
N LEU A 395 -3.99 10.59 -13.01
CA LEU A 395 -4.76 10.74 -14.26
C LEU A 395 -5.75 11.91 -14.15
N VAL A 396 -6.48 11.99 -13.04
CA VAL A 396 -7.42 13.08 -12.77
C VAL A 396 -6.71 14.42 -12.64
N ALA A 397 -5.57 14.46 -11.91
CA ALA A 397 -4.76 15.67 -11.77
C ALA A 397 -4.29 16.20 -13.13
N LEU A 398 -3.68 15.33 -13.94
CA LEU A 398 -3.18 15.70 -15.27
C LEU A 398 -4.31 16.07 -16.24
N SER A 399 -5.47 15.44 -16.13
CA SER A 399 -6.65 15.77 -16.94
C SER A 399 -7.16 17.19 -16.65
N PHE A 400 -7.27 17.57 -15.37
CA PHE A 400 -7.63 18.93 -14.99
C PHE A 400 -6.55 19.95 -15.40
N LYS A 401 -5.28 19.60 -15.29
CA LYS A 401 -4.18 20.46 -15.72
C LYS A 401 -4.23 20.71 -17.23
N ASN A 402 -4.39 19.67 -18.04
CA ASN A 402 -4.50 19.79 -19.49
C ASN A 402 -5.73 20.61 -19.93
N ALA A 403 -6.80 20.57 -19.15
CA ALA A 403 -7.99 21.40 -19.36
C ALA A 403 -7.82 22.87 -18.89
N GLY A 404 -6.65 23.26 -18.34
CA GLY A 404 -6.40 24.61 -17.82
C GLY A 404 -7.03 24.89 -16.45
N HIS A 405 -7.52 23.85 -15.76
CA HIS A 405 -8.25 23.95 -14.50
C HIS A 405 -7.60 23.13 -13.36
N GLU A 406 -6.28 23.20 -13.22
CA GLU A 406 -5.51 22.42 -12.23
C GLU A 406 -6.07 22.55 -10.80
N ASN A 407 -6.58 23.71 -10.42
CA ASN A 407 -7.18 23.94 -9.10
C ASN A 407 -8.39 23.04 -8.80
N TYR A 408 -9.11 22.54 -9.83
CA TYR A 408 -10.25 21.66 -9.64
C TYR A 408 -9.82 20.31 -9.05
N PHE A 409 -8.59 19.87 -9.30
CA PHE A 409 -8.04 18.70 -8.66
C PHE A 409 -7.93 18.87 -7.13
N PHE A 410 -7.51 20.05 -6.65
CA PHE A 410 -7.43 20.29 -5.20
C PHE A 410 -8.80 20.38 -4.53
N TYR A 411 -9.79 20.93 -5.22
CA TYR A 411 -11.18 20.91 -4.75
C TYR A 411 -11.75 19.49 -4.74
N TYR A 412 -11.41 18.66 -5.74
CA TYR A 412 -11.78 17.26 -5.77
C TYR A 412 -11.21 16.48 -4.58
N ILE A 413 -9.92 16.67 -4.27
CA ILE A 413 -9.27 16.02 -3.11
C ILE A 413 -9.98 16.48 -1.83
N THR A 414 -10.18 17.77 -1.66
CA THR A 414 -10.83 18.36 -0.48
C THR A 414 -12.23 17.82 -0.29
N PHE A 415 -13.00 17.70 -1.36
CA PHE A 415 -14.34 17.11 -1.34
C PHE A 415 -14.31 15.64 -0.90
N MET A 416 -13.38 14.85 -1.44
CA MET A 416 -13.26 13.44 -1.08
C MET A 416 -12.79 13.23 0.36
N ILE A 417 -11.89 14.08 0.87
CA ILE A 417 -11.53 14.10 2.29
C ILE A 417 -12.74 14.46 3.14
N GLY A 418 -13.56 15.42 2.70
CA GLY A 418 -14.80 15.79 3.37
C GLY A 418 -15.82 14.65 3.47
N LEU A 419 -15.98 13.85 2.41
CA LEU A 419 -16.82 12.64 2.44
C LEU A 419 -16.27 11.61 3.43
N SER A 420 -14.96 11.41 3.46
CA SER A 420 -14.32 10.54 4.45
C SER A 420 -14.49 11.08 5.87
N LEU A 421 -14.38 12.40 6.08
CA LEU A 421 -14.62 13.06 7.37
C LEU A 421 -16.04 12.79 7.90
N ILE A 422 -17.06 12.87 7.04
CA ILE A 422 -18.43 12.51 7.41
C ILE A 422 -18.45 11.08 7.95
N THR A 423 -17.81 10.15 7.27
CA THR A 423 -17.71 8.75 7.74
C THR A 423 -17.02 8.65 9.09
N TYR A 424 -15.91 9.38 9.33
CA TYR A 424 -15.19 9.37 10.61
C TYR A 424 -16.04 9.92 11.76
N VAL A 425 -16.86 10.94 11.51
CA VAL A 425 -17.74 11.52 12.53
C VAL A 425 -18.84 10.54 12.94
N PHE A 426 -19.46 9.85 11.97
CA PHE A 426 -20.57 8.94 12.25
C PHE A 426 -20.14 7.54 12.68
N MET A 427 -18.90 7.08 12.37
CA MET A 427 -18.42 5.78 12.83
C MET A 427 -18.18 5.77 14.34
N LYS A 428 -18.37 4.62 14.98
CA LYS A 428 -17.95 4.40 16.37
C LYS A 428 -16.45 4.30 16.44
N ASP A 429 -15.84 4.72 17.57
CA ASP A 429 -14.39 4.51 17.78
C ASP A 429 -14.10 3.02 17.84
N THR A 430 -13.32 2.54 16.87
CA THR A 430 -13.04 1.11 16.70
C THR A 430 -12.16 0.56 17.83
N LYS A 431 -11.34 1.39 18.50
CA LYS A 431 -10.57 0.98 19.70
C LYS A 431 -11.48 0.51 20.82
N LYS A 432 -12.60 1.20 21.05
CA LYS A 432 -13.58 0.87 22.11
C LYS A 432 -14.53 -0.24 21.68
N ASN A 433 -14.73 -0.45 20.38
CA ASN A 433 -15.68 -1.39 19.81
C ASN A 433 -14.97 -2.40 18.90
N SER A 434 -13.74 -2.76 19.22
CA SER A 434 -12.93 -3.69 18.42
C SER A 434 -13.55 -5.09 18.40
N LEU A 435 -13.63 -5.68 17.19
CA LEU A 435 -13.98 -7.09 17.03
C LEU A 435 -12.74 -8.00 17.04
N ILE A 436 -11.56 -7.44 17.35
CA ILE A 436 -10.38 -8.23 17.67
C ILE A 436 -10.46 -8.51 19.16
N THR A 437 -10.80 -9.75 19.52
CA THR A 437 -10.77 -10.23 20.89
C THR A 437 -9.34 -10.52 21.29
N ASP A 438 -8.95 -10.04 22.48
CA ASP A 438 -7.73 -10.46 23.16
C ASP A 438 -8.15 -11.58 24.10
N ASP A 439 -7.74 -12.77 23.82
CA ASP A 439 -7.83 -13.90 24.75
C ASP A 439 -6.57 -13.98 25.60
#